data_10ad66febaca76f63190c74d2bf309d1
#
_entry.id   10ad66febaca76f63190c74d2bf309d1
#
_cell.length_a   1.000
_cell.length_b   1.000
_cell.length_c   1.000
_cell.angle_alpha   90.00
_cell.angle_beta   90.00
_cell.angle_gamma   90.00
#
_symmetry.space_group_name_H-M   'P 1'
#
loop_
_entity.id
_entity.type
_entity.pdbx_description
1 polymer ?
#
loop_
_entity_poly.entity_id
_entity_poly.type
_entity_poly.pdbx_seq_one_letter_code
_entity_poly.pdbx_strand_id
1 'polypeptide(L)'
;RLMPWLNVWDNIIFGLKKNQVDRAKIQDIITTVNLSGFEKAYPSQLSGGMQQRAAIARALAYEPTFILMDEPFAALDYFTREQMQKELLRVQQKEHSSIMFVTHSIDEALILGDQIVVIEKGLVKHVYPLKAAAGARNLLDEEFIALKREIIEQLNFLN
;
A
#
# COMPACT_ATOMS: atom_id res chain seq x y z
N ARG A 1 9.96 -4.50 7.80
CA ARG A 1 11.28 -4.06 7.30
C ARG A 1 11.92 -5.15 6.48
N LEU A 2 12.85 -4.78 5.55
CA LEU A 2 13.65 -5.75 4.81
C LEU A 2 14.72 -6.38 5.70
N MET A 3 15.11 -7.61 5.36
CA MET A 3 16.26 -8.28 5.97
C MET A 3 17.54 -7.66 5.39
N PRO A 4 18.40 -7.01 6.21
CA PRO A 4 19.53 -6.23 5.69
C PRO A 4 20.64 -7.08 5.03
N TRP A 5 20.68 -8.37 5.32
CA TRP A 5 21.63 -9.33 4.76
C TRP A 5 21.15 -10.05 3.50
N LEU A 6 19.93 -9.77 3.04
CA LEU A 6 19.36 -10.31 1.81
C LEU A 6 19.25 -9.22 0.76
N ASN A 7 19.48 -9.56 -0.51
CA ASN A 7 19.22 -8.67 -1.63
C ASN A 7 17.70 -8.51 -1.87
N VAL A 8 17.28 -7.70 -2.84
CA VAL A 8 15.87 -7.45 -3.16
C VAL A 8 15.15 -8.76 -3.51
N TRP A 9 15.72 -9.57 -4.41
CA TRP A 9 15.12 -10.84 -4.81
C TRP A 9 14.91 -11.77 -3.62
N ASP A 10 15.94 -11.97 -2.83
CA ASP A 10 15.90 -12.87 -1.68
C ASP A 10 14.98 -12.34 -0.56
N ASN A 11 14.85 -11.01 -0.42
CA ASN A 11 13.86 -10.41 0.47
C ASN A 11 12.43 -10.70 0.00
N ILE A 12 12.16 -10.60 -1.29
CA ILE A 12 10.81 -10.81 -1.85
C ILE A 12 10.37 -12.27 -1.66
N ILE A 13 11.26 -13.21 -1.92
CA ILE A 13 10.95 -14.64 -1.77
C ILE A 13 11.15 -15.18 -0.35
N PHE A 14 11.59 -14.32 0.58
CA PHE A 14 11.88 -14.73 1.97
C PHE A 14 10.66 -15.35 2.64
N GLY A 15 10.79 -16.62 3.04
CA GLY A 15 9.74 -17.39 3.68
C GLY A 15 8.83 -18.18 2.73
N LEU A 16 8.92 -17.96 1.41
CA LEU A 16 8.29 -18.86 0.45
C LEU A 16 9.00 -20.22 0.43
N LYS A 17 8.26 -21.29 0.31
CA LYS A 17 8.84 -22.63 0.10
C LYS A 17 9.43 -22.69 -1.32
N LYS A 18 10.49 -23.47 -1.51
CA LYS A 18 11.21 -23.56 -2.78
C LYS A 18 10.30 -23.93 -3.97
N ASN A 19 9.27 -24.73 -3.74
CA ASN A 19 8.27 -25.10 -4.75
C ASN A 19 7.18 -24.04 -4.99
N GLN A 20 7.15 -22.98 -4.21
CA GLN A 20 6.23 -21.84 -4.36
C GLN A 20 6.88 -20.67 -5.09
N VAL A 21 8.19 -20.71 -5.36
CA VAL A 21 8.91 -19.64 -6.04
C VAL A 21 8.74 -19.79 -7.55
N ASP A 22 7.76 -19.06 -8.10
CA ASP A 22 7.63 -18.85 -9.53
C ASP A 22 8.47 -17.63 -9.93
N ARG A 23 9.56 -17.90 -10.67
CA ARG A 23 10.51 -16.86 -11.11
C ARG A 23 9.87 -15.81 -12.01
N ALA A 24 8.99 -16.21 -12.91
CA ALA A 24 8.32 -15.27 -13.82
C ALA A 24 7.42 -14.34 -13.03
N LYS A 25 6.63 -14.89 -12.11
CA LYS A 25 5.74 -14.12 -11.24
C LYS A 25 6.52 -13.14 -10.34
N ILE A 26 7.61 -13.61 -9.73
CA ILE A 26 8.44 -12.73 -8.88
C ILE A 26 9.04 -11.59 -9.72
N GLN A 27 9.47 -11.86 -10.95
CA GLN A 27 9.98 -10.83 -11.86
C GLN A 27 8.90 -9.83 -12.26
N ASP A 28 7.67 -10.28 -12.50
CA ASP A 28 6.51 -9.41 -12.76
C ASP A 28 6.22 -8.48 -11.57
N ILE A 29 6.26 -9.02 -10.35
CA ILE A 29 6.10 -8.21 -9.13
C ILE A 29 7.22 -7.17 -9.03
N ILE A 30 8.48 -7.54 -9.26
CA ILE A 30 9.63 -6.62 -9.23
C ILE A 30 9.44 -5.49 -10.27
N THR A 31 8.97 -5.84 -11.46
CA THR A 31 8.67 -4.85 -12.50
C THR A 31 7.52 -3.93 -12.10
N THR A 32 6.46 -4.49 -11.55
CA THR A 32 5.27 -3.77 -11.06
C THR A 32 5.64 -2.73 -10.00
N VAL A 33 6.52 -3.07 -9.06
CA VAL A 33 6.98 -2.13 -8.03
C VAL A 33 8.17 -1.25 -8.50
N ASN A 34 8.49 -1.27 -9.78
CA ASN A 34 9.55 -0.46 -10.40
C ASN A 34 10.93 -0.65 -9.73
N LEU A 35 11.33 -1.92 -9.56
CA LEU A 35 12.62 -2.33 -9.01
C LEU A 35 13.44 -3.19 -9.99
N SER A 36 13.07 -3.23 -11.28
CA SER A 36 13.84 -3.92 -12.32
C SER A 36 15.27 -3.38 -12.38
N GLY A 37 16.24 -4.29 -12.42
CA GLY A 37 17.68 -3.99 -12.38
C GLY A 37 18.25 -3.86 -10.96
N PHE A 38 17.42 -3.90 -9.92
CA PHE A 38 17.84 -3.86 -8.52
C PHE A 38 17.68 -5.19 -7.79
N GLU A 39 17.43 -6.28 -8.52
CA GLU A 39 17.17 -7.61 -7.94
C GLU A 39 18.29 -8.07 -6.99
N LYS A 40 19.53 -7.73 -7.32
CA LYS A 40 20.74 -8.11 -6.57
C LYS A 40 21.18 -7.03 -5.57
N ALA A 41 20.52 -5.87 -5.51
CA ALA A 41 20.87 -4.80 -4.59
C ALA A 41 20.46 -5.17 -3.17
N TYR A 42 21.29 -4.79 -2.20
CA TYR A 42 21.01 -4.93 -0.78
C TYR A 42 20.25 -3.70 -0.24
N PRO A 43 19.51 -3.82 0.87
CA PRO A 43 18.77 -2.68 1.43
C PRO A 43 19.61 -1.42 1.65
N SER A 44 20.88 -1.54 2.01
CA SER A 44 21.80 -0.41 2.18
C SER A 44 22.11 0.35 0.88
N GLN A 45 21.84 -0.24 -0.27
CA GLN A 45 22.04 0.34 -1.60
C GLN A 45 20.77 0.96 -2.17
N LEU A 46 19.65 0.88 -1.43
CA LEU A 46 18.33 1.33 -1.86
C LEU A 46 17.93 2.62 -1.13
N SER A 47 17.23 3.51 -1.82
CA SER A 47 16.53 4.62 -1.16
C SER A 47 15.42 4.09 -0.22
N GLY A 48 14.94 4.91 0.72
CA GLY A 48 13.83 4.53 1.60
C GLY A 48 12.58 4.11 0.84
N GLY A 49 12.25 4.83 -0.24
CA GLY A 49 11.14 4.48 -1.13
C GLY A 49 11.34 3.15 -1.86
N MET A 50 12.56 2.85 -2.32
CA MET A 50 12.88 1.55 -2.93
C MET A 50 12.75 0.41 -1.92
N GLN A 51 13.21 0.61 -0.68
CA GLN A 51 13.06 -0.39 0.39
C GLN A 51 11.58 -0.65 0.69
N GLN A 52 10.75 0.39 0.70
CA GLN A 52 9.31 0.26 0.93
C GLN A 52 8.63 -0.49 -0.20
N ARG A 53 8.98 -0.19 -1.46
CA ARG A 53 8.49 -0.94 -2.63
C ARG A 53 8.89 -2.41 -2.60
N ALA A 54 10.12 -2.72 -2.18
CA ALA A 54 10.55 -4.10 -2.00
C ALA A 54 9.79 -4.83 -0.87
N ALA A 55 9.43 -4.11 0.20
CA ALA A 55 8.59 -4.67 1.26
C ALA A 55 7.15 -4.96 0.79
N ILE A 56 6.57 -4.09 -0.05
CA ILE A 56 5.29 -4.32 -0.70
C ILE A 56 5.38 -5.53 -1.64
N ALA A 57 6.42 -5.61 -2.48
CA ALA A 57 6.67 -6.74 -3.38
C ALA A 57 6.74 -8.07 -2.61
N ARG A 58 7.42 -8.09 -1.47
CA ARG A 58 7.44 -9.27 -0.59
C ARG A 58 6.05 -9.67 -0.11
N ALA A 59 5.22 -8.71 0.31
CA ALA A 59 3.86 -9.01 0.74
C ALA A 59 3.02 -9.62 -0.39
N LEU A 60 3.14 -9.08 -1.61
CA LEU A 60 2.44 -9.56 -2.79
C LEU A 60 2.89 -10.95 -3.25
N ALA A 61 4.17 -11.29 -3.07
CA ALA A 61 4.72 -12.58 -3.48
C ALA A 61 4.09 -13.79 -2.76
N TYR A 62 3.47 -13.57 -1.59
CA TYR A 62 2.76 -14.61 -0.84
C TYR A 62 1.35 -14.89 -1.36
N GLU A 63 0.81 -14.10 -2.28
CA GLU A 63 -0.59 -14.19 -2.74
C GLU A 63 -1.59 -14.26 -1.57
N PRO A 64 -1.50 -13.35 -0.63
CA PRO A 64 -2.35 -13.43 0.55
C PRO A 64 -3.79 -13.04 0.21
N THR A 65 -4.75 -13.69 0.87
CA THR A 65 -6.17 -13.27 0.79
C THR A 65 -6.42 -11.97 1.54
N PHE A 66 -5.55 -11.63 2.50
CA PHE A 66 -5.63 -10.39 3.28
C PHE A 66 -4.24 -9.80 3.50
N ILE A 67 -4.10 -8.51 3.25
CA ILE A 67 -2.86 -7.74 3.44
C ILE A 67 -3.10 -6.64 4.47
N LEU A 68 -2.24 -6.58 5.49
CA LEU A 68 -2.18 -5.47 6.43
C LEU A 68 -0.96 -4.60 6.13
N MET A 69 -1.18 -3.32 5.93
CA MET A 69 -0.14 -2.34 5.66
C MET A 69 -0.20 -1.20 6.68
N ASP A 70 0.94 -0.83 7.21
CA ASP A 70 1.11 0.28 8.14
C ASP A 70 1.95 1.36 7.46
N GLU A 71 1.34 2.54 7.20
CA GLU A 71 1.93 3.69 6.52
C GLU A 71 2.68 3.32 5.20
N PRO A 72 2.02 2.60 4.25
CA PRO A 72 2.73 1.99 3.13
C PRO A 72 3.36 2.99 2.16
N PHE A 73 2.97 4.27 2.21
CA PHE A 73 3.43 5.30 1.27
C PHE A 73 4.19 6.46 1.94
N ALA A 74 4.42 6.41 3.26
CA ALA A 74 4.98 7.52 4.02
C ALA A 74 6.38 7.98 3.55
N ALA A 75 7.23 7.03 3.09
CA ALA A 75 8.59 7.33 2.64
C ALA A 75 8.70 7.63 1.13
N LEU A 76 7.56 7.80 0.42
CA LEU A 76 7.54 8.00 -1.02
C LEU A 76 7.36 9.48 -1.37
N ASP A 77 8.07 9.93 -2.42
CA ASP A 77 7.76 11.21 -3.07
C ASP A 77 6.40 11.16 -3.77
N TYR A 78 5.88 12.32 -4.14
CA TYR A 78 4.54 12.47 -4.70
C TYR A 78 4.28 11.56 -5.91
N PHE A 79 5.16 11.58 -6.91
CA PHE A 79 4.95 10.83 -8.16
C PHE A 79 5.06 9.32 -7.94
N THR A 80 6.05 8.89 -7.16
CA THR A 80 6.23 7.48 -6.80
C THR A 80 5.05 6.98 -5.97
N ARG A 81 4.52 7.78 -5.06
CA ARG A 81 3.34 7.47 -4.24
C ARG A 81 2.13 7.24 -5.13
N GLU A 82 1.81 8.16 -6.04
CA GLU A 82 0.68 8.02 -6.96
C GLU A 82 0.79 6.76 -7.82
N GLN A 83 1.99 6.48 -8.35
CA GLN A 83 2.23 5.26 -9.11
C GLN A 83 2.00 4.00 -8.27
N MET A 84 2.52 3.95 -7.05
CA MET A 84 2.36 2.80 -6.16
C MET A 84 0.92 2.59 -5.71
N GLN A 85 0.15 3.66 -5.50
CA GLN A 85 -1.28 3.59 -5.22
C GLN A 85 -2.04 2.94 -6.37
N LYS A 86 -1.78 3.35 -7.61
CA LYS A 86 -2.37 2.75 -8.82
C LYS A 86 -2.01 1.26 -8.95
N GLU A 87 -0.75 0.90 -8.70
CA GLU A 87 -0.31 -0.49 -8.77
C GLU A 87 -0.92 -1.34 -7.66
N LEU A 88 -1.07 -0.80 -6.45
CA LEU A 88 -1.75 -1.49 -5.35
C LEU A 88 -3.19 -1.84 -5.71
N LEU A 89 -3.93 -0.88 -6.28
CA LEU A 89 -5.30 -1.10 -6.74
C LEU A 89 -5.37 -2.14 -7.87
N ARG A 90 -4.43 -2.08 -8.82
CA ARG A 90 -4.35 -3.06 -9.91
C ARG A 90 -4.13 -4.49 -9.39
N VAL A 91 -3.21 -4.63 -8.43
CA VAL A 91 -2.92 -5.94 -7.82
C VAL A 91 -4.12 -6.42 -7.01
N GLN A 92 -4.73 -5.56 -6.21
CA GLN A 92 -5.92 -5.89 -5.43
C GLN A 92 -7.06 -6.40 -6.31
N GLN A 93 -7.33 -5.73 -7.44
CA GLN A 93 -8.34 -6.15 -8.41
C GLN A 93 -8.01 -7.50 -9.08
N LYS A 94 -6.73 -7.73 -9.41
CA LYS A 94 -6.28 -8.96 -10.07
C LYS A 94 -6.32 -10.16 -9.13
N GLU A 95 -5.83 -10.00 -7.91
CA GLU A 95 -5.64 -11.09 -6.95
C GLU A 95 -6.85 -11.26 -6.01
N HIS A 96 -7.87 -10.39 -6.11
CA HIS A 96 -9.06 -10.38 -5.23
C HIS A 96 -8.70 -10.37 -3.73
N SER A 97 -7.54 -9.80 -3.38
CA SER A 97 -7.09 -9.69 -2.00
C SER A 97 -7.81 -8.58 -1.27
N SER A 98 -8.16 -8.79 -0.01
CA SER A 98 -8.60 -7.71 0.87
C SER A 98 -7.38 -6.99 1.43
N ILE A 99 -7.41 -5.66 1.41
CA ILE A 99 -6.31 -4.84 1.92
C ILE A 99 -6.83 -3.95 3.04
N MET A 100 -6.18 -4.03 4.19
CA MET A 100 -6.34 -3.05 5.26
C MET A 100 -5.06 -2.25 5.37
N PHE A 101 -5.13 -0.94 5.19
CA PHE A 101 -3.97 -0.09 5.41
C PHE A 101 -4.26 1.00 6.43
N VAL A 102 -3.28 1.28 7.26
CA VAL A 102 -3.31 2.37 8.23
C VAL A 102 -2.55 3.53 7.62
N THR A 103 -3.14 4.71 7.63
CA THR A 103 -2.51 5.94 7.17
C THR A 103 -3.03 7.14 7.95
N HIS A 104 -2.23 8.18 8.06
CA HIS A 104 -2.65 9.48 8.55
C HIS A 104 -3.07 10.43 7.41
N SER A 105 -2.97 9.99 6.16
CA SER A 105 -3.39 10.75 4.98
C SER A 105 -4.85 10.47 4.63
N ILE A 106 -5.73 11.45 4.85
CA ILE A 106 -7.15 11.35 4.49
C ILE A 106 -7.30 11.17 2.97
N ASP A 107 -6.44 11.82 2.17
CA ASP A 107 -6.47 11.70 0.71
C ASP A 107 -6.16 10.27 0.26
N GLU A 108 -5.17 9.61 0.86
CA GLU A 108 -4.90 8.20 0.60
C GLU A 108 -6.10 7.31 0.95
N ALA A 109 -6.70 7.52 2.11
CA ALA A 109 -7.88 6.77 2.54
C ALA A 109 -9.06 6.97 1.57
N LEU A 110 -9.29 8.20 1.10
CA LEU A 110 -10.33 8.52 0.12
C LEU A 110 -10.07 7.92 -1.26
N ILE A 111 -8.81 7.88 -1.72
CA ILE A 111 -8.47 7.35 -3.05
C ILE A 111 -8.55 5.83 -3.07
N LEU A 112 -8.03 5.16 -2.04
CA LEU A 112 -7.75 3.74 -2.05
C LEU A 112 -8.81 2.88 -1.35
N GLY A 113 -9.46 3.40 -0.29
CA GLY A 113 -10.36 2.62 0.53
C GLY A 113 -11.74 2.41 -0.11
N ASP A 114 -12.38 1.29 0.12
CA ASP A 114 -13.81 1.11 -0.09
C ASP A 114 -14.58 1.55 1.15
N GLN A 115 -13.88 1.57 2.28
CA GLN A 115 -14.39 2.01 3.57
C GLN A 115 -13.28 2.70 4.36
N ILE A 116 -13.62 3.82 5.02
CA ILE A 116 -12.71 4.51 5.93
C ILE A 116 -13.17 4.25 7.36
N VAL A 117 -12.26 3.80 8.21
CA VAL A 117 -12.50 3.58 9.63
C VAL A 117 -11.65 4.57 10.42
N VAL A 118 -12.30 5.46 11.15
CA VAL A 118 -11.63 6.40 12.07
C VAL A 118 -11.49 5.74 13.43
N ILE A 119 -10.24 5.62 13.88
CA ILE A 119 -9.88 5.00 15.16
C ILE A 119 -9.26 6.06 16.07
N GLU A 120 -9.77 6.12 17.30
CA GLU A 120 -9.21 6.97 18.35
C GLU A 120 -9.11 6.20 19.67
N LYS A 121 -7.96 6.32 20.33
CA LYS A 121 -7.69 5.66 21.64
C LYS A 121 -8.07 4.16 21.64
N GLY A 122 -7.83 3.48 20.52
CA GLY A 122 -8.10 2.05 20.34
C GLY A 122 -9.59 1.71 20.10
N LEU A 123 -10.45 2.71 19.87
CA LEU A 123 -11.87 2.50 19.59
C LEU A 123 -12.24 3.00 18.21
N VAL A 124 -13.10 2.25 17.53
CA VAL A 124 -13.71 2.69 16.27
C VAL A 124 -14.70 3.82 16.59
N LYS A 125 -14.51 4.99 16.02
CA LYS A 125 -15.37 6.17 16.20
C LYS A 125 -16.37 6.30 15.07
N HIS A 126 -15.89 6.28 13.85
CA HIS A 126 -16.72 6.42 12.66
C HIS A 126 -16.30 5.43 11.59
N VAL A 127 -17.28 5.05 10.77
CA VAL A 127 -17.07 4.19 9.61
C VAL A 127 -17.77 4.85 8.42
N TYR A 128 -17.00 5.18 7.40
CA TYR A 128 -17.48 5.83 6.18
C TYR A 128 -17.39 4.87 5.00
N PRO A 129 -18.49 4.27 4.55
CA PRO A 129 -18.51 3.52 3.30
C PRO A 129 -18.42 4.50 2.13
N LEU A 130 -17.55 4.19 1.16
CA LEU A 130 -17.35 5.03 -0.03
C LEU A 130 -18.11 4.45 -1.22
N LYS A 131 -18.96 5.27 -1.86
CA LYS A 131 -19.87 4.81 -2.92
C LYS A 131 -19.18 4.57 -4.27
N ALA A 132 -18.15 5.36 -4.59
CA ALA A 132 -17.43 5.23 -5.85
C ALA A 132 -16.31 4.20 -5.74
N ALA A 133 -15.99 3.52 -6.83
CA ALA A 133 -14.90 2.55 -6.87
C ALA A 133 -13.54 3.17 -6.52
N ALA A 134 -12.71 2.43 -5.78
CA ALA A 134 -11.36 2.86 -5.43
C ALA A 134 -10.55 3.19 -6.69
N GLY A 135 -9.78 4.28 -6.64
CA GLY A 135 -8.96 4.75 -7.76
C GLY A 135 -9.71 5.48 -8.89
N ALA A 136 -11.03 5.48 -8.90
CA ALA A 136 -11.84 6.22 -9.88
C ALA A 136 -12.37 7.56 -9.32
N ARG A 137 -12.06 7.90 -8.08
CA ARG A 137 -12.56 9.09 -7.38
C ARG A 137 -11.75 10.33 -7.74
N ASN A 138 -12.45 11.42 -8.01
CA ASN A 138 -11.85 12.73 -8.12
C ASN A 138 -12.05 13.46 -6.79
N LEU A 139 -10.97 13.68 -6.03
CA LEU A 139 -11.01 14.35 -4.73
C LEU A 139 -11.42 15.83 -4.80
N LEU A 140 -11.57 16.39 -6.01
CA LEU A 140 -12.09 17.73 -6.23
C LEU A 140 -13.62 17.77 -6.35
N ASP A 141 -14.28 16.63 -6.41
CA ASP A 141 -15.74 16.57 -6.41
C ASP A 141 -16.30 17.00 -5.06
N GLU A 142 -17.41 17.73 -5.07
CA GLU A 142 -18.01 18.33 -3.86
C GLU A 142 -18.28 17.31 -2.75
N GLU A 143 -18.68 16.09 -3.11
CA GLU A 143 -18.95 15.02 -2.13
C GLU A 143 -17.68 14.60 -1.37
N PHE A 144 -16.52 14.51 -2.05
CA PHE A 144 -15.26 14.13 -1.41
C PHE A 144 -14.65 15.28 -0.64
N ILE A 145 -14.84 16.53 -1.09
CA ILE A 145 -14.44 17.72 -0.35
C ILE A 145 -15.26 17.82 0.97
N ALA A 146 -16.56 17.59 0.91
CA ALA A 146 -17.43 17.58 2.08
C ALA A 146 -17.05 16.47 3.07
N LEU A 147 -16.86 15.25 2.57
CA LEU A 147 -16.44 14.11 3.39
C LEU A 147 -15.07 14.33 4.03
N LYS A 148 -14.10 14.84 3.28
CA LYS A 148 -12.77 15.18 3.81
C LYS A 148 -12.88 16.20 4.95
N ARG A 149 -13.71 17.23 4.79
CA ARG A 149 -13.95 18.24 5.83
C ARG A 149 -14.56 17.60 7.08
N GLU A 150 -15.57 16.77 6.91
CA GLU A 150 -16.21 16.04 8.02
C GLU A 150 -15.20 15.19 8.80
N ILE A 151 -14.36 14.41 8.10
CA ILE A 151 -13.31 13.58 8.72
C ILE A 151 -12.31 14.46 9.50
N ILE A 152 -11.89 15.60 8.92
CA ILE A 152 -10.98 16.55 9.60
C ILE A 152 -11.62 17.12 10.86
N GLU A 153 -12.88 17.52 10.80
CA GLU A 153 -13.61 18.03 11.97
C GLU A 153 -13.68 16.99 13.08
N GLN A 154 -14.01 15.74 12.73
CA GLN A 154 -14.01 14.65 13.72
C GLN A 154 -12.63 14.46 14.37
N LEU A 155 -11.56 14.48 13.59
CA LEU A 155 -10.19 14.34 14.11
C LEU A 155 -9.77 15.55 14.97
N ASN A 156 -10.22 16.76 14.65
CA ASN A 156 -9.90 17.98 15.41
C ASN A 156 -10.73 18.13 16.72
N PHE A 157 -11.94 17.60 16.76
CA PHE A 157 -12.72 17.54 18.00
C PHE A 157 -12.16 16.57 19.05
N LEU A 158 -11.12 15.81 18.66
CA LEU A 158 -10.53 14.72 19.41
C LEU A 158 -9.19 15.13 20.08
N ASN A 159 -8.69 16.35 19.83
CA ASN A 159 -7.54 16.99 20.47
C ASN A 159 -8.00 18.03 21.50
#